data_7608e10a5437c4cb577e49e31a55c1fd
#
_entry.id   7608e10a5437c4cb577e49e31a55c1fd
#
_cell.length_a   1.000
_cell.length_b   1.000
_cell.length_c   1.000
_cell.angle_alpha   90.00
_cell.angle_beta   90.00
_cell.angle_gamma   90.00
#
_symmetry.space_group_name_H-M   'P 1'
#
loop_
_entity.id
_entity.type
_entity.pdbx_description
1 polymer ?
#
loop_
_entity_poly.entity_id
_entity_poly.type
_entity_poly.pdbx_seq_one_letter_code
_entity_poly.pdbx_strand_id
1 'polypeptide(L)'
;PMAGSEKAGIQAADPLLLENAVYLLTPAAGTPRQAVMTMEKMVQSIKAHPIVLEAEEHDQLVALVSHLPHLLAVALVNTVRHTGEEQELIKLLAGGGFRDTTRIALGNTAVWYDIFSTNSRHLKKALQRFQEELKALWLLLEKEEGAAHMALEEAKAFRRAMPYRGKGMLPEIFQLILALPDVPGIIGKVATLIGDAGLNISEIEVLKNREEEGGSIRLGFSLLEERDQALQVLEDQGFRCWKKG
;
A
#
# COMPACT_ATOMS: atom_id res chain seq x y z
N PRO A 1 -7.23 12.59 7.34
CA PRO A 1 -7.37 11.27 6.74
C PRO A 1 -6.03 10.72 6.25
N MET A 2 -5.84 9.40 6.40
CA MET A 2 -4.69 8.70 5.80
C MET A 2 -5.09 8.21 4.40
N ALA A 3 -5.34 9.16 3.52
CA ALA A 3 -5.74 8.93 2.13
C ALA A 3 -5.18 10.05 1.24
N GLY A 4 -4.97 9.76 -0.02
CA GLY A 4 -4.45 10.72 -0.98
C GLY A 4 -3.76 10.05 -2.16
N SER A 5 -3.35 10.86 -3.13
CA SER A 5 -2.53 10.43 -4.26
C SER A 5 -1.54 11.55 -4.61
N GLU A 6 -0.55 11.21 -5.40
CA GLU A 6 0.42 12.16 -5.97
C GLU A 6 -0.18 13.11 -7.02
N LYS A 7 -1.42 12.85 -7.46
CA LYS A 7 -2.13 13.68 -8.44
C LYS A 7 -2.69 14.94 -7.78
N ALA A 8 -2.70 16.06 -8.51
CA ALA A 8 -3.17 17.34 -8.03
C ALA A 8 -4.33 17.90 -8.88
N GLY A 9 -5.13 18.77 -8.25
CA GLY A 9 -6.22 19.51 -8.91
C GLY A 9 -7.56 18.77 -8.92
N ILE A 10 -8.62 19.51 -9.26
CA ILE A 10 -10.01 19.01 -9.21
C ILE A 10 -10.27 17.84 -10.16
N GLN A 11 -9.52 17.74 -11.24
CA GLN A 11 -9.64 16.62 -12.19
C GLN A 11 -9.14 15.29 -11.61
N ALA A 12 -8.36 15.34 -10.53
CA ALA A 12 -7.91 14.16 -9.78
C ALA A 12 -8.83 13.84 -8.59
N ALA A 13 -9.95 14.55 -8.41
CA ALA A 13 -10.89 14.30 -7.35
C ALA A 13 -11.55 12.92 -7.51
N ASP A 14 -11.56 12.16 -6.44
CA ASP A 14 -12.22 10.85 -6.37
C ASP A 14 -13.28 10.94 -5.25
N PRO A 15 -14.58 10.80 -5.56
CA PRO A 15 -15.64 10.85 -4.56
C PRO A 15 -15.53 9.74 -3.50
N LEU A 16 -14.84 8.66 -3.82
CA LEU A 16 -14.63 7.52 -2.92
C LEU A 16 -13.25 7.54 -2.22
N LEU A 17 -12.48 8.63 -2.36
CA LEU A 17 -11.12 8.74 -1.81
C LEU A 17 -11.05 8.41 -0.31
N LEU A 18 -12.06 8.80 0.44
CA LEU A 18 -12.13 8.64 1.90
C LEU A 18 -12.87 7.36 2.33
N GLU A 19 -13.56 6.68 1.42
CA GLU A 19 -14.27 5.43 1.74
C GLU A 19 -13.28 4.37 2.24
N ASN A 20 -13.59 3.78 3.39
CA ASN A 20 -12.74 2.83 4.12
C ASN A 20 -11.36 3.38 4.56
N ALA A 21 -11.08 4.68 4.38
CA ALA A 21 -9.84 5.27 4.86
C ALA A 21 -9.86 5.44 6.39
N VAL A 22 -8.70 5.32 7.02
CA VAL A 22 -8.52 5.74 8.42
C VAL A 22 -8.53 7.26 8.47
N TYR A 23 -9.35 7.81 9.37
CA TYR A 23 -9.45 9.24 9.59
C TYR A 23 -9.07 9.57 11.05
N LEU A 24 -7.90 10.16 11.24
CA LEU A 24 -7.40 10.49 12.57
C LEU A 24 -8.02 11.79 13.06
N LEU A 25 -8.53 11.78 14.30
CA LEU A 25 -9.08 12.93 15.00
C LEU A 25 -8.19 13.23 16.20
N THR A 26 -7.69 14.45 16.28
CA THR A 26 -6.79 14.90 17.35
C THR A 26 -7.44 16.07 18.11
N PRO A 27 -8.37 15.82 19.04
CA PRO A 27 -9.04 16.88 19.76
C PRO A 27 -8.06 17.66 20.64
N ALA A 28 -8.17 18.98 20.64
CA ALA A 28 -7.40 19.83 21.53
C ALA A 28 -7.85 19.65 22.98
N ALA A 29 -7.00 20.00 23.93
CA ALA A 29 -7.33 19.99 25.34
C ALA A 29 -8.59 20.85 25.59
N GLY A 30 -9.57 20.28 26.29
CA GLY A 30 -10.83 20.94 26.58
C GLY A 30 -11.90 20.84 25.48
N THR A 31 -11.63 20.14 24.37
CA THR A 31 -12.65 19.87 23.34
C THR A 31 -13.83 19.12 23.96
N PRO A 32 -15.08 19.62 23.88
CA PRO A 32 -16.24 18.93 24.41
C PRO A 32 -16.42 17.56 23.78
N ARG A 33 -16.71 16.53 24.59
CA ARG A 33 -16.96 15.16 24.11
C ARG A 33 -18.00 15.11 22.99
N GLN A 34 -19.04 15.95 23.09
CA GLN A 34 -20.09 16.02 22.07
C GLN A 34 -19.56 16.47 20.70
N ALA A 35 -18.56 17.36 20.66
CA ALA A 35 -17.92 17.77 19.41
C ALA A 35 -17.14 16.62 18.78
N VAL A 36 -16.38 15.86 19.58
CA VAL A 36 -15.67 14.66 19.12
C VAL A 36 -16.64 13.64 18.54
N MET A 37 -17.72 13.31 19.26
CA MET A 37 -18.76 12.39 18.80
C MET A 37 -19.44 12.86 17.50
N THR A 38 -19.61 14.16 17.32
CA THR A 38 -20.17 14.72 16.08
C THR A 38 -19.22 14.51 14.91
N MET A 39 -17.92 14.74 15.13
CA MET A 39 -16.89 14.49 14.10
C MET A 39 -16.76 13.00 13.75
N GLU A 40 -16.80 12.12 14.75
CA GLU A 40 -16.80 10.66 14.50
C GLU A 40 -17.98 10.25 13.61
N LYS A 41 -19.19 10.72 13.92
CA LYS A 41 -20.39 10.45 13.10
C LYS A 41 -20.25 11.00 11.68
N MET A 42 -19.70 12.21 11.52
CA MET A 42 -19.47 12.80 10.22
C MET A 42 -18.47 11.95 9.41
N VAL A 43 -17.37 11.53 10.02
CA VAL A 43 -16.38 10.65 9.39
C VAL A 43 -16.99 9.31 9.01
N GLN A 44 -17.81 8.71 9.86
CA GLN A 44 -18.52 7.46 9.56
C GLN A 44 -19.53 7.63 8.42
N SER A 45 -20.19 8.80 8.31
CA SER A 45 -21.17 9.05 7.24
C SER A 45 -20.58 9.05 5.83
N ILE A 46 -19.27 9.34 5.71
CA ILE A 46 -18.50 9.22 4.47
C ILE A 46 -17.81 7.86 4.35
N LYS A 47 -18.23 6.89 5.15
CA LYS A 47 -17.70 5.51 5.20
C LYS A 47 -16.18 5.44 5.52
N ALA A 48 -15.64 6.44 6.19
CA ALA A 48 -14.29 6.41 6.73
C ALA A 48 -14.29 5.88 8.17
N HIS A 49 -13.12 5.44 8.66
CA HIS A 49 -12.96 4.87 10.01
C HIS A 49 -12.28 5.89 10.93
N PRO A 50 -13.03 6.54 11.86
CA PRO A 50 -12.43 7.48 12.78
C PRO A 50 -11.59 6.77 13.84
N ILE A 51 -10.42 7.33 14.12
CA ILE A 51 -9.57 6.95 15.26
C ILE A 51 -9.22 8.23 16.00
N VAL A 52 -9.52 8.27 17.30
CA VAL A 52 -9.20 9.41 18.16
C VAL A 52 -7.85 9.17 18.81
N LEU A 53 -6.91 10.11 18.66
CA LEU A 53 -5.56 10.05 19.19
C LEU A 53 -5.20 11.40 19.84
N GLU A 54 -4.24 11.37 20.76
CA GLU A 54 -3.56 12.59 21.20
C GLU A 54 -2.70 13.16 20.07
N ALA A 55 -2.58 14.49 19.97
CA ALA A 55 -1.83 15.13 18.88
C ALA A 55 -0.36 14.70 18.83
N GLU A 56 0.29 14.56 19.98
CA GLU A 56 1.69 14.10 20.08
C GLU A 56 1.84 12.66 19.57
N GLU A 57 0.89 11.78 19.89
CA GLU A 57 0.87 10.39 19.40
C GLU A 57 0.66 10.33 17.89
N HIS A 58 -0.31 11.12 17.38
CA HIS A 58 -0.51 11.30 15.95
C HIS A 58 0.79 11.66 15.24
N ASP A 59 1.48 12.71 15.71
CA ASP A 59 2.67 13.24 15.08
C ASP A 59 3.82 12.22 15.08
N GLN A 60 3.95 11.42 16.15
CA GLN A 60 4.92 10.33 16.23
C GLN A 60 4.62 9.22 15.22
N LEU A 61 3.37 8.77 15.16
CA LEU A 61 2.96 7.68 14.27
C LEU A 61 3.09 8.06 12.79
N VAL A 62 2.60 9.24 12.41
CA VAL A 62 2.68 9.67 11.00
C VAL A 62 4.12 9.98 10.57
N ALA A 63 4.98 10.39 11.50
CA ALA A 63 6.41 10.53 11.21
C ALA A 63 7.03 9.21 10.78
N LEU A 64 6.64 8.08 11.39
CA LEU A 64 7.16 6.75 11.09
C LEU A 64 6.55 6.17 9.82
N VAL A 65 5.22 6.23 9.65
CA VAL A 65 4.51 5.49 8.60
C VAL A 65 4.25 6.29 7.33
N SER A 66 4.47 7.61 7.36
CA SER A 66 4.20 8.51 6.23
C SER A 66 5.41 9.39 5.89
N HIS A 67 5.90 10.18 6.85
CA HIS A 67 6.91 11.20 6.57
C HIS A 67 8.29 10.58 6.30
N LEU A 68 8.73 9.63 7.12
CA LEU A 68 9.99 8.92 6.92
C LEU A 68 10.03 8.16 5.59
N PRO A 69 9.01 7.35 5.21
CA PRO A 69 8.98 6.72 3.89
C PRO A 69 9.16 7.70 2.73
N HIS A 70 8.49 8.87 2.78
CA HIS A 70 8.64 9.88 1.74
C HIS A 70 10.06 10.46 1.69
N LEU A 71 10.62 10.80 2.86
CA LEU A 71 12.01 11.29 2.96
C LEU A 71 12.99 10.27 2.39
N LEU A 72 12.80 8.99 2.69
CA LEU A 72 13.66 7.91 2.19
C LEU A 72 13.51 7.70 0.69
N ALA A 73 12.31 7.82 0.13
CA ALA A 73 12.08 7.76 -1.30
C ALA A 73 12.84 8.90 -2.04
N VAL A 74 12.78 10.13 -1.49
CA VAL A 74 13.54 11.26 -2.01
C VAL A 74 15.06 11.03 -1.89
N ALA A 75 15.52 10.52 -0.74
CA ALA A 75 16.93 10.22 -0.52
C ALA A 75 17.44 9.15 -1.51
N LEU A 76 16.66 8.09 -1.75
CA LEU A 76 17.00 7.02 -2.69
C LEU A 76 17.10 7.55 -4.14
N VAL A 77 16.17 8.41 -4.57
CA VAL A 77 16.23 9.07 -5.88
C VAL A 77 17.49 9.95 -5.97
N ASN A 78 17.79 10.73 -4.93
CA ASN A 78 18.97 11.59 -4.91
C ASN A 78 20.28 10.78 -4.91
N THR A 79 20.34 9.65 -4.23
CA THR A 79 21.48 8.74 -4.26
C THR A 79 21.81 8.34 -5.70
N VAL A 80 20.80 7.90 -6.44
CA VAL A 80 20.95 7.53 -7.85
C VAL A 80 21.30 8.74 -8.72
N ARG A 81 20.66 9.90 -8.49
CA ARG A 81 20.91 11.13 -9.25
C ARG A 81 22.35 11.62 -9.14
N HIS A 82 23.02 11.36 -8.03
CA HIS A 82 24.37 11.85 -7.76
C HIS A 82 25.49 10.86 -8.16
N THR A 83 25.17 9.76 -8.85
CA THR A 83 26.17 8.75 -9.27
C THR A 83 26.98 9.14 -10.53
N GLY A 84 26.84 10.35 -11.08
CA GLY A 84 27.70 10.85 -12.15
C GLY A 84 27.25 10.49 -13.57
N GLU A 85 28.19 10.06 -14.42
CA GLU A 85 28.01 9.94 -15.89
C GLU A 85 27.08 8.79 -16.33
N GLU A 86 26.76 7.85 -15.48
CA GLU A 86 25.95 6.65 -15.79
C GLU A 86 24.42 6.88 -15.67
N GLN A 87 23.96 8.12 -15.52
CA GLN A 87 22.55 8.41 -15.23
C GLN A 87 21.57 7.84 -16.26
N GLU A 88 21.90 7.85 -17.54
CA GLU A 88 21.03 7.32 -18.60
C GLU A 88 20.89 5.80 -18.50
N LEU A 89 21.99 5.09 -18.24
CA LEU A 89 21.97 3.66 -18.04
C LEU A 89 21.18 3.28 -16.76
N ILE A 90 21.37 4.02 -15.69
CA ILE A 90 20.62 3.82 -14.43
C ILE A 90 19.12 4.03 -14.63
N LYS A 91 18.70 5.07 -15.37
CA LYS A 91 17.30 5.30 -15.72
C LYS A 91 16.70 4.13 -16.51
N LEU A 92 17.48 3.55 -17.43
CA LEU A 92 17.07 2.40 -18.23
C LEU A 92 16.95 1.14 -17.37
N LEU A 93 17.88 0.92 -16.44
CA LEU A 93 17.92 -0.24 -15.55
C LEU A 93 16.99 -0.13 -14.34
N ALA A 94 16.38 1.04 -14.09
CA ALA A 94 15.44 1.25 -13.00
C ALA A 94 14.23 0.32 -13.12
N GLY A 95 14.27 -0.81 -12.43
CA GLY A 95 13.24 -1.84 -12.42
C GLY A 95 12.03 -1.48 -11.55
N GLY A 96 11.07 -2.42 -11.46
CA GLY A 96 9.84 -2.25 -10.68
C GLY A 96 10.09 -1.88 -9.22
N GLY A 97 10.99 -2.59 -8.54
CA GLY A 97 11.31 -2.33 -7.13
C GLY A 97 11.75 -0.88 -6.87
N PHE A 98 12.66 -0.32 -7.70
CA PHE A 98 13.06 1.08 -7.56
C PHE A 98 11.88 2.03 -7.82
N ARG A 99 11.13 1.82 -8.90
CA ARG A 99 10.00 2.68 -9.28
C ARG A 99 8.89 2.67 -8.22
N ASP A 100 8.55 1.50 -7.68
CA ASP A 100 7.50 1.36 -6.67
C ASP A 100 7.92 2.01 -5.35
N THR A 101 9.16 1.79 -4.90
CA THR A 101 9.70 2.37 -3.67
C THR A 101 9.82 3.89 -3.76
N THR A 102 10.17 4.43 -4.93
CA THR A 102 10.39 5.87 -5.13
C THR A 102 9.17 6.61 -5.68
N ARG A 103 8.07 5.94 -6.00
CA ARG A 103 6.86 6.55 -6.59
C ARG A 103 6.36 7.74 -5.79
N ILE A 104 6.37 7.65 -4.47
CA ILE A 104 5.90 8.73 -3.58
C ILE A 104 6.77 10.00 -3.63
N ALA A 105 8.01 9.92 -4.09
CA ALA A 105 8.87 11.09 -4.29
C ALA A 105 8.37 12.04 -5.40
N LEU A 106 7.36 11.64 -6.18
CA LEU A 106 6.67 12.49 -7.16
C LEU A 106 5.63 13.42 -6.53
N GLY A 107 5.43 13.37 -5.21
CA GLY A 107 4.46 14.17 -4.49
C GLY A 107 4.73 15.68 -4.58
N ASN A 108 3.70 16.47 -4.24
CA ASN A 108 3.81 17.93 -4.29
C ASN A 108 4.85 18.48 -3.29
N THR A 109 5.88 19.12 -3.80
CA THR A 109 7.03 19.59 -3.02
C THR A 109 6.64 20.60 -1.94
N ALA A 110 5.70 21.52 -2.21
CA ALA A 110 5.27 22.52 -1.24
C ALA A 110 4.55 21.86 -0.05
N VAL A 111 3.64 20.92 -0.32
CA VAL A 111 2.93 20.16 0.71
C VAL A 111 3.92 19.37 1.60
N TRP A 112 4.87 18.69 0.98
CA TRP A 112 5.85 17.90 1.72
C TRP A 112 6.84 18.73 2.51
N TYR A 113 7.21 19.93 2.00
CA TYR A 113 8.01 20.87 2.76
C TYR A 113 7.29 21.29 4.06
N ASP A 114 6.00 21.64 3.97
CA ASP A 114 5.20 22.02 5.13
C ASP A 114 5.06 20.87 6.12
N ILE A 115 4.80 19.65 5.64
CA ILE A 115 4.73 18.43 6.48
C ILE A 115 6.05 18.21 7.22
N PHE A 116 7.19 18.28 6.54
CA PHE A 116 8.49 18.08 7.17
C PHE A 116 8.83 19.19 8.16
N SER A 117 8.46 20.43 7.86
CA SER A 117 8.71 21.58 8.71
C SER A 117 7.90 21.51 10.00
N THR A 118 6.61 21.21 9.90
CA THR A 118 5.68 21.19 11.04
C THR A 118 5.94 20.00 11.98
N ASN A 119 6.35 18.85 11.44
CA ASN A 119 6.64 17.65 12.25
C ASN A 119 8.13 17.28 12.29
N SER A 120 9.02 18.27 12.15
CA SER A 120 10.47 18.05 12.05
C SER A 120 11.10 17.33 13.25
N ARG A 121 10.58 17.58 14.47
CA ARG A 121 11.06 16.96 15.71
C ARG A 121 10.89 15.43 15.67
N HIS A 122 9.70 14.95 15.33
CA HIS A 122 9.39 13.51 15.28
C HIS A 122 10.03 12.85 14.05
N LEU A 123 10.06 13.54 12.93
CA LEU A 123 10.74 13.05 11.72
C LEU A 123 12.25 12.84 11.96
N LYS A 124 12.92 13.75 12.68
CA LYS A 124 14.34 13.56 13.07
C LYS A 124 14.53 12.32 13.94
N LYS A 125 13.66 12.08 14.93
CA LYS A 125 13.72 10.88 15.76
C LYS A 125 13.50 9.60 14.94
N ALA A 126 12.51 9.62 14.03
CA ALA A 126 12.25 8.51 13.13
C ALA A 126 13.44 8.22 12.21
N LEU A 127 14.09 9.26 11.68
CA LEU A 127 15.29 9.12 10.86
C LEU A 127 16.48 8.56 11.65
N GLN A 128 16.68 8.99 12.88
CA GLN A 128 17.74 8.43 13.75
C GLN A 128 17.55 6.94 13.96
N ARG A 129 16.32 6.52 14.31
CA ARG A 129 15.99 5.09 14.44
C ARG A 129 16.22 4.31 13.15
N PHE A 130 15.83 4.87 12.01
CA PHE A 130 16.10 4.26 10.72
C PHE A 130 17.60 4.09 10.43
N GLN A 131 18.41 5.09 10.79
CA GLN A 131 19.87 5.01 10.61
C GLN A 131 20.48 3.91 11.50
N GLU A 132 19.96 3.72 12.72
CA GLU A 132 20.37 2.63 13.62
C GLU A 132 20.03 1.26 13.02
N GLU A 133 18.82 1.10 12.50
CA GLU A 133 18.38 -0.14 11.81
C GLU A 133 19.22 -0.40 10.54
N LEU A 134 19.47 0.63 9.74
CA LEU A 134 20.31 0.50 8.55
C LEU A 134 21.74 0.07 8.90
N LYS A 135 22.33 0.65 9.98
CA LYS A 135 23.63 0.25 10.48
C LYS A 135 23.63 -1.19 11.00
N ALA A 136 22.58 -1.59 11.71
CA ALA A 136 22.43 -2.96 12.19
C ALA A 136 22.40 -3.95 11.04
N LEU A 137 21.58 -3.68 10.00
CA LEU A 137 21.51 -4.50 8.78
C LEU A 137 22.87 -4.54 8.05
N TRP A 138 23.57 -3.41 7.94
CA TRP A 138 24.92 -3.36 7.34
C TRP A 138 25.88 -4.29 8.06
N LEU A 139 25.91 -4.27 9.39
CA LEU A 139 26.77 -5.15 10.19
C LEU A 139 26.39 -6.63 10.05
N LEU A 140 25.14 -6.95 9.76
CA LEU A 140 24.72 -8.34 9.49
C LEU A 140 25.23 -8.85 8.14
N LEU A 141 25.39 -7.98 7.13
CA LEU A 141 25.98 -8.34 5.84
C LEU A 141 27.46 -8.69 5.92
N GLU A 142 28.16 -8.22 6.95
CA GLU A 142 29.56 -8.52 7.23
C GLU A 142 29.75 -9.81 8.07
N LYS A 143 28.66 -10.38 8.60
CA LYS A 143 28.66 -11.60 9.41
C LYS A 143 28.24 -12.81 8.57
N GLU A 144 28.33 -13.99 9.18
CA GLU A 144 27.89 -15.25 8.56
C GLU A 144 26.41 -15.21 8.13
N GLU A 145 26.08 -15.91 7.04
CA GLU A 145 24.80 -15.86 6.30
C GLU A 145 23.51 -15.97 7.15
N GLY A 146 23.55 -16.69 8.30
CA GLY A 146 22.34 -16.98 9.10
C GLY A 146 21.70 -15.77 9.76
N ALA A 147 22.48 -14.77 10.24
CA ALA A 147 21.95 -13.63 10.98
C ALA A 147 21.20 -12.64 10.06
N ALA A 148 21.71 -12.40 8.86
CA ALA A 148 21.04 -11.58 7.86
C ALA A 148 19.73 -12.21 7.39
N HIS A 149 19.69 -13.53 7.21
CA HIS A 149 18.50 -14.27 6.82
C HIS A 149 17.37 -14.13 7.86
N MET A 150 17.69 -14.25 9.16
CA MET A 150 16.70 -14.09 10.23
C MET A 150 16.08 -12.68 10.22
N ALA A 151 16.88 -11.64 10.11
CA ALA A 151 16.38 -10.26 10.06
C ALA A 151 15.44 -10.01 8.86
N LEU A 152 15.75 -10.61 7.69
CA LEU A 152 14.88 -10.52 6.51
C LEU A 152 13.55 -11.26 6.72
N GLU A 153 13.56 -12.45 7.33
CA GLU A 153 12.33 -13.20 7.61
C GLU A 153 11.46 -12.52 8.69
N GLU A 154 12.05 -11.91 9.71
CA GLU A 154 11.34 -11.13 10.72
C GLU A 154 10.64 -9.90 10.07
N ALA A 155 11.34 -9.16 9.24
CA ALA A 155 10.77 -8.02 8.50
C ALA A 155 9.63 -8.48 7.57
N LYS A 156 9.80 -9.58 6.88
CA LYS A 156 8.80 -10.20 6.00
C LYS A 156 7.56 -10.66 6.79
N ALA A 157 7.75 -11.30 7.95
CA ALA A 157 6.67 -11.72 8.82
C ALA A 157 5.86 -10.53 9.34
N PHE A 158 6.53 -9.48 9.81
CA PHE A 158 5.89 -8.25 10.25
C PHE A 158 5.11 -7.57 9.10
N ARG A 159 5.70 -7.48 7.89
CA ARG A 159 5.04 -6.90 6.72
C ARG A 159 3.81 -7.70 6.29
N ARG A 160 3.84 -9.05 6.42
CA ARG A 160 2.69 -9.91 6.13
C ARG A 160 1.56 -9.74 7.14
N ALA A 161 1.87 -9.46 8.40
CA ALA A 161 0.89 -9.20 9.44
C ALA A 161 0.20 -7.83 9.28
N MET A 162 0.78 -6.90 8.50
CA MET A 162 0.10 -5.66 8.16
C MET A 162 -1.07 -5.94 7.23
N PRO A 163 -2.26 -5.38 7.50
CA PRO A 163 -3.40 -5.54 6.60
C PRO A 163 -3.00 -5.11 5.18
N TYR A 164 -3.20 -5.98 4.20
CA TYR A 164 -2.94 -5.65 2.79
C TYR A 164 -4.01 -4.67 2.31
N ARG A 165 -3.57 -3.46 1.85
CA ARG A 165 -4.57 -2.50 1.47
C ARG A 165 -4.16 -1.53 0.39
N GLY A 166 -5.03 -1.47 -0.58
CA GLY A 166 -5.17 -0.34 -1.48
C GLY A 166 -6.01 0.81 -0.91
N LYS A 167 -7.08 0.54 -0.14
CA LYS A 167 -8.00 1.55 0.42
C LYS A 167 -8.59 1.09 1.75
N GLY A 168 -8.17 1.70 2.86
CA GLY A 168 -8.82 1.62 4.16
C GLY A 168 -8.78 0.27 4.93
N MET A 169 -9.55 0.11 6.02
CA MET A 169 -9.69 -1.12 6.83
C MET A 169 -10.69 -2.09 6.21
N LEU A 170 -10.38 -2.75 5.08
CA LEU A 170 -11.22 -3.82 4.53
C LEU A 170 -10.95 -5.16 5.22
N PRO A 171 -11.90 -6.07 5.34
CA PRO A 171 -11.69 -7.41 5.84
C PRO A 171 -10.63 -8.15 5.00
N GLU A 172 -10.08 -9.21 5.52
CA GLU A 172 -9.15 -10.09 4.81
C GLU A 172 -9.78 -10.54 3.49
N ILE A 173 -9.06 -10.35 2.38
CA ILE A 173 -9.52 -10.76 1.06
C ILE A 173 -8.71 -11.95 0.60
N PHE A 174 -9.38 -13.05 0.36
CA PHE A 174 -8.78 -14.27 -0.15
C PHE A 174 -8.60 -14.19 -1.66
N GLN A 175 -7.35 -14.28 -2.12
CA GLN A 175 -7.00 -13.98 -3.50
C GLN A 175 -6.81 -15.22 -4.36
N LEU A 176 -7.32 -15.14 -5.59
CA LEU A 176 -7.13 -16.09 -6.66
C LEU A 176 -6.51 -15.38 -7.86
N ILE A 177 -5.47 -15.96 -8.43
CA ILE A 177 -4.82 -15.42 -9.65
C ILE A 177 -5.19 -16.34 -10.81
N LEU A 178 -5.56 -15.73 -11.94
CA LEU A 178 -5.87 -16.41 -13.19
C LEU A 178 -4.95 -15.95 -14.30
N ALA A 179 -4.40 -16.90 -15.06
CA ALA A 179 -3.78 -16.60 -16.34
C ALA A 179 -4.87 -16.56 -17.42
N LEU A 180 -4.95 -15.45 -18.14
CA LEU A 180 -5.97 -15.22 -19.17
C LEU A 180 -5.33 -14.77 -20.47
N PRO A 181 -5.83 -15.21 -21.64
CA PRO A 181 -5.46 -14.60 -22.91
C PRO A 181 -5.97 -13.14 -22.96
N ASP A 182 -5.22 -12.26 -23.59
CA ASP A 182 -5.63 -10.85 -23.76
C ASP A 182 -6.56 -10.72 -24.97
N VAL A 183 -7.83 -11.12 -24.77
CA VAL A 183 -8.87 -11.06 -25.80
C VAL A 183 -10.13 -10.34 -25.27
N PRO A 184 -10.86 -9.63 -26.14
CA PRO A 184 -12.08 -8.96 -25.74
C PRO A 184 -13.10 -9.91 -25.11
N GLY A 185 -13.70 -9.48 -23.96
CA GLY A 185 -14.75 -10.21 -23.26
C GLY A 185 -14.29 -11.26 -22.26
N ILE A 186 -12.98 -11.57 -22.16
CA ILE A 186 -12.49 -12.64 -21.29
C ILE A 186 -12.79 -12.39 -19.81
N ILE A 187 -12.63 -11.15 -19.32
CA ILE A 187 -12.95 -10.78 -17.93
C ILE A 187 -14.44 -10.94 -17.68
N GLY A 188 -15.30 -10.53 -18.65
CA GLY A 188 -16.74 -10.72 -18.56
C GLY A 188 -17.12 -12.19 -18.45
N LYS A 189 -16.49 -13.06 -19.25
CA LYS A 189 -16.72 -14.52 -19.19
C LYS A 189 -16.38 -15.07 -17.80
N VAL A 190 -15.23 -14.71 -17.24
CA VAL A 190 -14.80 -15.14 -15.90
C VAL A 190 -15.79 -14.66 -14.83
N ALA A 191 -16.16 -13.37 -14.87
CA ALA A 191 -17.10 -12.81 -13.89
C ALA A 191 -18.49 -13.45 -13.97
N THR A 192 -18.98 -13.78 -15.19
CA THR A 192 -20.25 -14.48 -15.37
C THR A 192 -20.20 -15.88 -14.78
N LEU A 193 -19.14 -16.67 -15.04
CA LEU A 193 -18.99 -18.02 -14.48
C LEU A 193 -19.03 -18.04 -12.94
N ILE A 194 -18.36 -17.07 -12.32
CA ILE A 194 -18.34 -16.93 -10.86
C ILE A 194 -19.71 -16.48 -10.34
N GLY A 195 -20.36 -15.52 -11.02
CA GLY A 195 -21.69 -15.04 -10.66
C GLY A 195 -22.78 -16.11 -10.80
N ASP A 196 -22.73 -16.92 -11.86
CA ASP A 196 -23.65 -18.05 -12.10
C ASP A 196 -23.50 -19.15 -11.02
N ALA A 197 -22.31 -19.27 -10.44
CA ALA A 197 -22.07 -20.14 -9.28
C ALA A 197 -22.54 -19.53 -7.94
N GLY A 198 -23.14 -18.33 -7.96
CA GLY A 198 -23.62 -17.62 -6.76
C GLY A 198 -22.52 -17.00 -5.91
N LEU A 199 -21.30 -16.85 -6.45
CA LEU A 199 -20.16 -16.32 -5.74
C LEU A 199 -19.97 -14.82 -6.03
N ASN A 200 -19.58 -14.03 -5.00
CA ASN A 200 -19.37 -12.61 -5.17
C ASN A 200 -17.87 -12.27 -5.28
N ILE A 201 -17.51 -11.54 -6.32
CA ILE A 201 -16.15 -11.01 -6.48
C ILE A 201 -16.08 -9.66 -5.76
N SER A 202 -15.26 -9.57 -4.72
CA SER A 202 -15.07 -8.34 -3.93
C SER A 202 -14.03 -7.40 -4.54
N GLU A 203 -13.07 -7.94 -5.31
CA GLU A 203 -12.00 -7.16 -5.93
C GLU A 203 -11.56 -7.79 -7.24
N ILE A 204 -11.28 -6.96 -8.26
CA ILE A 204 -10.66 -7.39 -9.52
C ILE A 204 -9.49 -6.47 -9.82
N GLU A 205 -8.32 -7.06 -10.08
CA GLU A 205 -7.13 -6.33 -10.51
C GLU A 205 -6.50 -6.99 -11.73
N VAL A 206 -6.24 -6.19 -12.76
CA VAL A 206 -5.52 -6.66 -13.95
C VAL A 206 -4.02 -6.53 -13.70
N LEU A 207 -3.31 -7.67 -13.73
CA LEU A 207 -1.88 -7.75 -13.56
C LEU A 207 -1.21 -7.72 -14.93
N LYS A 208 -0.33 -6.73 -15.17
CA LYS A 208 0.46 -6.67 -16.41
C LYS A 208 1.70 -7.55 -16.26
N ASN A 209 1.74 -8.68 -16.93
CA ASN A 209 2.96 -9.48 -17.07
C ASN A 209 3.80 -8.97 -18.24
N ARG A 210 5.13 -8.83 -18.03
CA ARG A 210 6.07 -8.33 -19.04
C ARG A 210 6.63 -9.42 -19.96
N GLU A 211 6.37 -10.71 -19.69
CA GLU A 211 7.16 -11.81 -20.27
C GLU A 211 6.37 -12.87 -21.05
N GLU A 212 5.03 -12.81 -21.13
CA GLU A 212 4.24 -13.78 -21.90
C GLU A 212 3.10 -13.09 -22.67
N GLU A 213 2.75 -13.64 -23.83
CA GLU A 213 1.55 -13.26 -24.62
C GLU A 213 0.27 -13.63 -23.86
N GLY A 214 -0.06 -12.86 -22.82
CA GLY A 214 -1.27 -13.07 -22.02
C GLY A 214 -1.28 -12.14 -20.81
N GLY A 215 -2.47 -11.84 -20.32
CA GLY A 215 -2.70 -11.10 -19.09
C GLY A 215 -2.90 -12.04 -17.90
N SER A 216 -2.77 -11.51 -16.70
CA SER A 216 -3.26 -12.18 -15.49
C SER A 216 -4.22 -11.25 -14.78
N ILE A 217 -5.25 -11.81 -14.16
CA ILE A 217 -6.11 -11.07 -13.25
C ILE A 217 -6.02 -11.65 -11.85
N ARG A 218 -6.20 -10.77 -10.87
CA ARG A 218 -6.37 -11.14 -9.47
C ARG A 218 -7.82 -10.91 -9.10
N LEU A 219 -8.45 -11.93 -8.57
CA LEU A 219 -9.80 -11.87 -8.00
C LEU A 219 -9.69 -11.95 -6.48
N GLY A 220 -10.46 -11.13 -5.78
CA GLY A 220 -10.58 -11.13 -4.32
C GLY A 220 -11.95 -11.59 -3.88
N PHE A 221 -12.00 -12.39 -2.82
CA PHE A 221 -13.22 -12.92 -2.21
C PHE A 221 -13.23 -12.60 -0.71
N SER A 222 -14.40 -12.33 -0.16
CA SER A 222 -14.56 -11.99 1.27
C SER A 222 -14.44 -13.20 2.18
N LEU A 223 -14.67 -14.41 1.65
CA LEU A 223 -14.61 -15.67 2.39
C LEU A 223 -13.62 -16.63 1.72
N LEU A 224 -12.91 -17.38 2.56
CA LEU A 224 -11.99 -18.44 2.11
C LEU A 224 -12.70 -19.50 1.26
N GLU A 225 -13.91 -19.88 1.68
CA GLU A 225 -14.75 -20.87 1.03
C GLU A 225 -15.19 -20.41 -0.37
N GLU A 226 -15.56 -19.13 -0.54
CA GLU A 226 -15.90 -18.54 -1.85
C GLU A 226 -14.72 -18.60 -2.81
N ARG A 227 -13.50 -18.26 -2.35
CA ARG A 227 -12.30 -18.38 -3.18
C ARG A 227 -12.04 -19.82 -3.63
N ASP A 228 -12.21 -20.79 -2.71
CA ASP A 228 -11.92 -22.20 -3.01
C ASP A 228 -12.98 -22.79 -3.95
N GLN A 229 -14.22 -22.39 -3.83
CA GLN A 229 -15.28 -22.72 -4.79
C GLN A 229 -15.04 -22.06 -6.17
N ALA A 230 -14.65 -20.79 -6.19
CA ALA A 230 -14.32 -20.09 -7.43
C ALA A 230 -13.14 -20.75 -8.17
N LEU A 231 -12.12 -21.20 -7.43
CA LEU A 231 -11.00 -21.95 -7.99
C LEU A 231 -11.52 -23.20 -8.74
N GLN A 232 -12.34 -24.02 -8.08
CA GLN A 232 -12.89 -25.24 -8.68
C GLN A 232 -13.74 -24.95 -9.93
N VAL A 233 -14.65 -23.95 -9.85
CA VAL A 233 -15.50 -23.54 -10.99
C VAL A 233 -14.67 -23.13 -12.20
N LEU A 234 -13.59 -22.40 -11.97
CA LEU A 234 -12.74 -21.92 -13.06
C LEU A 234 -11.83 -23.01 -13.61
N GLU A 235 -11.29 -23.90 -12.78
CA GLU A 235 -10.50 -25.05 -13.23
C GLU A 235 -11.33 -26.03 -14.05
N ASP A 236 -12.58 -26.28 -13.68
CA ASP A 236 -13.54 -27.13 -14.42
C ASP A 236 -13.85 -26.55 -15.82
N GLN A 237 -13.71 -25.25 -16.00
CA GLN A 237 -13.85 -24.54 -17.27
C GLN A 237 -12.53 -24.38 -18.05
N GLY A 238 -11.45 -24.98 -17.56
CA GLY A 238 -10.14 -25.03 -18.22
C GLY A 238 -9.27 -23.78 -17.98
N PHE A 239 -9.62 -22.92 -17.03
CA PHE A 239 -8.76 -21.80 -16.67
C PHE A 239 -7.61 -22.25 -15.79
N ARG A 240 -6.42 -21.66 -16.01
CA ARG A 240 -5.26 -21.88 -15.14
C ARG A 240 -5.32 -20.90 -13.98
N CYS A 241 -5.52 -21.43 -12.77
CA CYS A 241 -5.70 -20.64 -11.55
C CYS A 241 -4.76 -21.09 -10.45
N TRP A 242 -4.39 -20.17 -9.53
CA TRP A 242 -3.65 -20.53 -8.32
C TRP A 242 -3.99 -19.57 -7.18
N LYS A 243 -3.96 -20.11 -5.97
CA LYS A 243 -4.18 -19.36 -4.74
C LYS A 243 -2.96 -18.48 -4.46
N LYS A 244 -3.18 -17.22 -4.12
CA LYS A 244 -2.13 -16.38 -3.57
C LYS A 244 -2.15 -16.54 -2.04
N GLY A 245 -1.02 -16.99 -1.50
CA GLY A 245 -0.78 -17.09 -0.06
C GLY A 245 -0.45 -15.73 0.57
#